data_1f9d5a539609082b03d65fa0499f968b
#
_entry.id   1f9d5a539609082b03d65fa0499f968b
#
_cell.length_a   1.000
_cell.length_b   1.000
_cell.length_c   1.000
_cell.angle_alpha   90.00
_cell.angle_beta   90.00
_cell.angle_gamma   90.00
#
_symmetry.space_group_name_H-M   'P 1'
#
loop_
_entity.id
_entity.type
_entity.pdbx_description
1 polymer ?
#
loop_
_entity_poly.entity_id
_entity_poly.type
_entity_poly.pdbx_seq_one_letter_code
_entity_poly.pdbx_strand_id
1 'polypeptide(L)'
;MLDRGVISTTADLPLETRIHRIYEDVHRLLETYAPTVLVLEDLYTEYRFPRTALLMAHARGVVCLAARQCDVAVMALAPAEVKRAVAASGAASKHQVQHAVRQLLKLEALPTPSHVADALALALTGFSRLGGRLA
;
A
#
# COMPACT_ATOMS: atom_id res chain seq x y z
N MET A 1 -4.01 9.89 -10.58
CA MET A 1 -3.65 9.85 -9.14
C MET A 1 -4.25 11.05 -8.46
N LEU A 2 -5.03 10.84 -7.40
CA LEU A 2 -5.66 11.93 -6.64
C LEU A 2 -4.74 12.44 -5.53
N ASP A 3 -4.10 11.54 -4.82
CA ASP A 3 -3.26 11.87 -3.68
C ASP A 3 -2.25 10.76 -3.36
N ARG A 4 -1.23 11.09 -2.59
CA ARG A 4 -0.24 10.17 -2.06
C ARG A 4 0.37 10.74 -0.79
N GLY A 5 0.88 9.88 0.06
CA GLY A 5 1.52 10.32 1.31
C GLY A 5 1.97 9.18 2.17
N VAL A 6 2.34 9.52 3.40
CA VAL A 6 2.81 8.56 4.41
C VAL A 6 2.05 8.82 5.71
N ILE A 7 1.58 7.73 6.32
CA ILE A 7 1.09 7.75 7.70
C ILE A 7 2.23 7.29 8.58
N SER A 8 2.72 8.15 9.45
CA SER A 8 3.86 7.87 10.31
C SER A 8 3.46 7.78 11.78
N THR A 9 4.07 6.82 12.46
CA THR A 9 4.03 6.72 13.93
C THR A 9 5.45 6.55 14.46
N THR A 10 5.69 6.92 15.71
CA THR A 10 7.01 6.77 16.33
C THR A 10 7.07 5.49 17.17
N ALA A 11 8.24 4.82 17.16
CA ALA A 11 8.42 3.53 17.84
C ALA A 11 8.35 3.59 19.36
N ASP A 12 8.48 4.79 19.96
CA ASP A 12 8.38 5.03 21.39
C ASP A 12 6.94 5.09 21.91
N LEU A 13 5.95 5.21 21.02
CA LEU A 13 4.55 5.19 21.40
C LEU A 13 4.05 3.78 21.69
N PRO A 14 3.10 3.62 22.64
CA PRO A 14 2.44 2.31 22.86
C PRO A 14 1.77 1.79 21.59
N LEU A 15 1.69 0.47 21.46
CA LEU A 15 1.09 -0.17 20.30
C LEU A 15 -0.35 0.34 20.05
N GLU A 16 -1.16 0.40 21.08
CA GLU A 16 -2.55 0.87 20.97
C GLU A 16 -2.67 2.29 20.45
N THR A 17 -1.75 3.16 20.80
CA THR A 17 -1.70 4.55 20.30
C THR A 17 -1.29 4.57 18.82
N ARG A 18 -0.33 3.75 18.45
CA ARG A 18 0.16 3.67 17.06
C ARG A 18 -0.91 3.14 16.11
N ILE A 19 -1.56 2.04 16.48
CA ILE A 19 -2.62 1.46 15.62
C ILE A 19 -3.85 2.34 15.58
N HIS A 20 -4.19 3.04 16.66
CA HIS A 20 -5.28 4.01 16.69
C HIS A 20 -5.04 5.15 15.69
N ARG A 21 -3.84 5.69 15.65
CA ARG A 21 -3.46 6.74 14.71
C ARG A 21 -3.54 6.25 13.26
N ILE A 22 -3.03 5.06 12.97
CA ILE A 22 -3.12 4.46 11.64
C ILE A 22 -4.59 4.28 11.24
N TYR A 23 -5.40 3.76 12.14
CA TYR A 23 -6.83 3.56 11.93
C TYR A 23 -7.54 4.88 11.60
N GLU A 24 -7.36 5.91 12.40
CA GLU A 24 -8.00 7.21 12.19
C GLU A 24 -7.62 7.83 10.85
N ASP A 25 -6.34 7.81 10.51
CA ASP A 25 -5.86 8.39 9.26
C ASP A 25 -6.38 7.63 8.04
N VAL A 26 -6.36 6.30 8.07
CA VAL A 26 -6.92 5.47 6.98
C VAL A 26 -8.42 5.67 6.87
N HIS A 27 -9.14 5.65 7.99
CA HIS A 27 -10.60 5.86 8.00
C HIS A 27 -10.96 7.20 7.36
N ARG A 28 -10.26 8.27 7.73
CA ARG A 28 -10.47 9.60 7.16
C ARG A 28 -10.21 9.62 5.65
N LEU A 29 -9.15 8.96 5.17
CA LEU A 29 -8.86 8.86 3.74
C LEU A 29 -9.95 8.11 2.99
N LEU A 30 -10.44 7.01 3.55
CA LEU A 30 -11.51 6.22 2.94
C LEU A 30 -12.82 7.01 2.88
N GLU A 31 -13.15 7.78 3.90
CA GLU A 31 -14.33 8.66 3.89
C GLU A 31 -14.16 9.80 2.88
N THR A 32 -12.97 10.41 2.82
CA THR A 32 -12.71 11.56 1.96
C THR A 32 -12.76 11.19 0.48
N TYR A 33 -12.14 10.09 0.09
CA TYR A 33 -11.99 9.71 -1.31
C TYR A 33 -13.01 8.66 -1.78
N ALA A 34 -13.67 7.97 -0.86
CA ALA A 34 -14.69 6.95 -1.14
C ALA A 34 -14.25 5.97 -2.25
N PRO A 35 -13.10 5.29 -2.13
CA PRO A 35 -12.61 4.40 -3.16
C PRO A 35 -13.49 3.16 -3.30
N THR A 36 -13.52 2.56 -4.48
CA THR A 36 -14.22 1.30 -4.72
C THR A 36 -13.53 0.13 -4.03
N VAL A 37 -12.19 0.14 -4.00
CA VAL A 37 -11.37 -0.94 -3.43
C VAL A 37 -10.13 -0.37 -2.74
N LEU A 38 -9.78 -0.98 -1.63
CA LEU A 38 -8.51 -0.78 -0.94
C LEU A 38 -7.58 -1.93 -1.31
N VAL A 39 -6.41 -1.60 -1.87
CA VAL A 39 -5.42 -2.60 -2.25
C VAL A 39 -4.34 -2.67 -1.18
N LEU A 40 -4.11 -3.86 -0.64
CA LEU A 40 -3.10 -4.13 0.38
C LEU A 40 -2.07 -5.13 -0.11
N GLU A 41 -0.83 -4.96 0.33
CA GLU A 41 0.18 -5.98 0.17
C GLU A 41 -0.11 -7.17 1.09
N ASP A 42 0.03 -8.39 0.55
CA ASP A 42 -0.06 -9.60 1.37
C ASP A 42 1.11 -9.68 2.35
N LEU A 43 0.83 -10.19 3.54
CA LEU A 43 1.86 -10.51 4.52
C LEU A 43 2.43 -11.89 4.24
N TYR A 44 3.77 -12.02 4.34
CA TYR A 44 4.46 -13.29 4.24
C TYR A 44 4.77 -13.85 5.64
N THR A 45 4.71 -15.17 5.75
CA THR A 45 5.12 -15.88 6.98
C THR A 45 6.63 -15.96 7.14
N GLU A 46 7.39 -15.68 6.09
CA GLU A 46 8.85 -15.77 6.04
C GLU A 46 9.56 -14.43 6.26
N TYR A 47 9.07 -13.61 7.18
CA TYR A 47 9.80 -12.42 7.56
C TYR A 47 11.07 -12.78 8.33
N ARG A 48 12.19 -12.19 7.93
CA ARG A 48 13.48 -12.32 8.62
C ARG A 48 13.41 -11.89 10.09
N PHE A 49 12.52 -10.94 10.41
CA PHE A 49 12.33 -10.41 11.75
C PHE A 49 10.87 -10.61 12.18
N PRO A 50 10.59 -11.63 13.03
CA PRO A 50 9.23 -11.94 13.47
C PRO A 50 8.50 -10.76 14.14
N ARG A 51 9.24 -9.94 14.89
CA ARG A 51 8.67 -8.76 15.55
C ARG A 51 8.10 -7.75 14.55
N THR A 52 8.79 -7.51 13.44
CA THR A 52 8.30 -6.64 12.36
C THR A 52 7.03 -7.20 11.73
N ALA A 53 6.98 -8.52 11.50
CA ALA A 53 5.80 -9.17 10.94
C ALA A 53 4.58 -9.01 11.86
N LEU A 54 4.76 -9.13 13.18
CA LEU A 54 3.69 -8.93 14.16
C LEU A 54 3.17 -7.49 14.14
N LEU A 55 4.05 -6.51 14.11
CA LEU A 55 3.66 -5.10 14.03
C LEU A 55 2.91 -4.79 12.73
N MET A 56 3.36 -5.33 11.62
CA MET A 56 2.68 -5.18 10.32
C MET A 56 1.30 -5.82 10.33
N ALA A 57 1.16 -6.98 10.98
CA ALA A 57 -0.14 -7.65 11.11
C ALA A 57 -1.13 -6.82 11.92
N HIS A 58 -0.70 -6.18 13.01
CA HIS A 58 -1.54 -5.28 13.78
C HIS A 58 -2.00 -4.08 12.93
N ALA A 59 -1.09 -3.44 12.22
CA ALA A 59 -1.42 -2.32 11.34
C ALA A 59 -2.39 -2.75 10.23
N ARG A 60 -2.13 -3.88 9.59
CA ARG A 60 -3.00 -4.43 8.55
C ARG A 60 -4.41 -4.71 9.05
N GLY A 61 -4.54 -5.24 10.27
CA GLY A 61 -5.83 -5.52 10.89
C GLY A 61 -6.70 -4.28 11.02
N VAL A 62 -6.14 -3.16 11.50
CA VAL A 62 -6.91 -1.92 11.66
C VAL A 62 -7.24 -1.26 10.32
N VAL A 63 -6.39 -1.42 9.31
CA VAL A 63 -6.67 -0.96 7.94
C VAL A 63 -7.85 -1.73 7.35
N CYS A 64 -7.87 -3.05 7.49
CA CYS A 64 -8.98 -3.91 7.07
C CYS A 64 -10.29 -3.54 7.80
N LEU A 65 -10.20 -3.26 9.10
CA LEU A 65 -11.36 -2.83 9.89
C LEU A 65 -11.93 -1.51 9.37
N ALA A 66 -11.08 -0.53 9.13
CA ALA A 66 -11.49 0.76 8.58
C ALA A 66 -12.17 0.59 7.21
N ALA A 67 -11.62 -0.24 6.34
CA ALA A 67 -12.23 -0.54 5.04
C ALA A 67 -13.62 -1.16 5.19
N ARG A 68 -13.78 -2.13 6.08
CA ARG A 68 -15.09 -2.75 6.35
C ARG A 68 -16.10 -1.75 6.87
N GLN A 69 -15.71 -0.86 7.77
CA GLN A 69 -16.61 0.17 8.32
C GLN A 69 -17.04 1.20 7.29
N CYS A 70 -16.21 1.46 6.29
CA CYS A 70 -16.51 2.38 5.19
C CYS A 70 -17.12 1.66 3.97
N ASP A 71 -17.47 0.38 4.08
CA ASP A 71 -17.99 -0.43 2.98
C ASP A 71 -17.08 -0.47 1.73
N VAL A 72 -15.78 -0.44 1.95
CA VAL A 72 -14.76 -0.51 0.90
C VAL A 72 -14.25 -1.96 0.82
N ALA A 73 -14.31 -2.55 -0.38
CA ALA A 73 -13.75 -3.88 -0.62
C ALA A 73 -12.23 -3.89 -0.47
N VAL A 74 -11.66 -4.99 -0.01
CA VAL A 74 -10.22 -5.17 0.16
C VAL A 74 -9.69 -6.17 -0.86
N MET A 75 -8.62 -5.80 -1.57
CA MET A 75 -7.90 -6.66 -2.49
C MET A 75 -6.47 -6.83 -1.97
N ALA A 76 -6.07 -8.07 -1.69
CA ALA A 76 -4.71 -8.39 -1.25
C ALA A 76 -3.86 -8.87 -2.43
N LEU A 77 -2.67 -8.33 -2.59
CA LEU A 77 -1.76 -8.64 -3.70
C LEU A 77 -0.37 -9.03 -3.19
N ALA A 78 0.18 -10.10 -3.77
CA ALA A 78 1.55 -10.53 -3.48
C ALA A 78 2.58 -9.58 -4.11
N PRO A 79 3.72 -9.27 -3.42
CA PRO A 79 4.74 -8.37 -3.96
C PRO A 79 5.28 -8.78 -5.32
N ALA A 80 5.52 -10.06 -5.57
CA ALA A 80 6.01 -10.55 -6.86
C ALA A 80 5.03 -10.26 -7.99
N GLU A 81 3.74 -10.33 -7.71
CA GLU A 81 2.68 -10.03 -8.65
C GLU A 81 2.64 -8.54 -9.00
N VAL A 82 2.78 -7.67 -7.99
CA VAL A 82 2.85 -6.22 -8.19
C VAL A 82 4.07 -5.85 -9.03
N LYS A 83 5.24 -6.43 -8.72
CA LYS A 83 6.46 -6.21 -9.49
C LYS A 83 6.33 -6.63 -10.94
N ARG A 84 5.70 -7.77 -11.21
CA ARG A 84 5.42 -8.22 -12.59
C ARG A 84 4.50 -7.27 -13.33
N ALA A 85 3.47 -6.78 -12.66
CA ALA A 85 2.48 -5.90 -13.28
C ALA A 85 3.06 -4.53 -13.68
N VAL A 86 3.90 -3.94 -12.85
CA VAL A 86 4.43 -2.58 -13.07
C VAL A 86 5.82 -2.55 -13.70
N ALA A 87 6.67 -3.53 -13.43
CA ALA A 87 8.07 -3.57 -13.88
C ALA A 87 8.40 -4.80 -14.73
N ALA A 88 7.41 -5.55 -15.18
CA ALA A 88 7.50 -6.72 -16.05
C ALA A 88 8.33 -7.89 -15.49
N SER A 89 8.72 -7.87 -14.22
CA SER A 89 9.49 -8.94 -13.56
C SER A 89 9.13 -9.06 -12.10
N GLY A 90 8.81 -10.27 -11.63
CA GLY A 90 8.57 -10.55 -10.22
C GLY A 90 9.81 -10.40 -9.33
N ALA A 91 10.99 -10.33 -9.93
CA ALA A 91 12.27 -10.10 -9.26
C ALA A 91 12.78 -8.66 -9.38
N ALA A 92 11.95 -7.71 -9.83
CA ALA A 92 12.34 -6.32 -9.99
C ALA A 92 12.82 -5.72 -8.67
N SER A 93 13.87 -4.90 -8.74
CA SER A 93 14.39 -4.16 -7.58
C SER A 93 13.46 -3.02 -7.19
N LYS A 94 13.62 -2.51 -5.97
CA LYS A 94 12.89 -1.31 -5.51
C LYS A 94 13.10 -0.13 -6.44
N HIS A 95 14.31 0.05 -6.92
CA HIS A 95 14.66 1.12 -7.86
C HIS A 95 13.93 0.97 -9.20
N GLN A 96 13.86 -0.25 -9.72
CA GLN A 96 13.12 -0.54 -10.95
C GLN A 96 11.63 -0.27 -10.78
N VAL A 97 11.05 -0.63 -9.64
CA VAL A 97 9.64 -0.33 -9.32
C VAL A 97 9.41 1.18 -9.22
N GLN A 98 10.29 1.92 -8.54
CA GLN A 98 10.18 3.39 -8.47
C GLN A 98 10.19 4.05 -9.85
N HIS A 99 11.10 3.63 -10.73
CA HIS A 99 11.18 4.16 -12.10
C HIS A 99 9.95 3.78 -12.92
N ALA A 100 9.46 2.55 -12.81
CA ALA A 100 8.26 2.11 -13.50
C ALA A 100 7.02 2.93 -13.07
N VAL A 101 6.86 3.13 -11.77
CA VAL A 101 5.75 3.94 -11.22
C VAL A 101 5.85 5.40 -11.71
N ARG A 102 7.04 5.98 -11.68
CA ARG A 102 7.27 7.32 -12.21
C ARG A 102 6.81 7.44 -13.67
N GLN A 103 7.18 6.46 -14.49
CA GLN A 103 6.83 6.43 -15.91
C GLN A 103 5.33 6.27 -16.13
N LEU A 104 4.72 5.31 -15.46
CA LEU A 104 3.30 5.00 -15.61
C LEU A 104 2.40 6.17 -15.18
N LEU A 105 2.76 6.87 -14.12
CA LEU A 105 2.02 8.01 -13.59
C LEU A 105 2.50 9.35 -14.12
N LYS A 106 3.54 9.36 -14.97
CA LYS A 106 4.14 10.57 -15.54
C LYS A 106 4.54 11.59 -14.48
N LEU A 107 5.20 11.11 -13.44
CA LEU A 107 5.66 11.94 -12.33
C LEU A 107 6.94 12.69 -12.73
N GLU A 108 7.07 13.94 -12.30
CA GLU A 108 8.26 14.75 -12.54
C GLU A 108 9.50 14.20 -11.84
N ALA A 109 9.32 13.63 -10.62
CA ALA A 109 10.39 13.06 -9.82
C ALA A 109 10.04 11.65 -9.37
N LEU A 110 11.06 10.87 -8.95
CA LEU A 110 10.84 9.56 -8.34
C LEU A 110 10.01 9.70 -7.07
N PRO A 111 8.99 8.83 -6.87
CA PRO A 111 8.20 8.85 -5.64
C PRO A 111 9.09 8.45 -4.46
N THR A 112 9.15 9.29 -3.44
CA THR A 112 9.94 9.11 -2.23
C THR A 112 9.12 9.41 -0.98
N PRO A 113 9.40 8.71 0.13
CA PRO A 113 10.29 7.55 0.27
C PRO A 113 9.80 6.35 -0.56
N SER A 114 10.60 5.27 -0.63
CA SER A 114 10.26 4.09 -1.45
C SER A 114 8.90 3.47 -1.13
N HIS A 115 8.43 3.60 0.09
CA HIS A 115 7.09 3.12 0.51
C HIS A 115 5.96 3.77 -0.28
N VAL A 116 6.13 5.03 -0.70
CA VAL A 116 5.15 5.72 -1.56
C VAL A 116 5.08 5.04 -2.93
N ALA A 117 6.24 4.68 -3.49
CA ALA A 117 6.29 3.93 -4.74
C ALA A 117 5.62 2.56 -4.63
N ASP A 118 5.83 1.86 -3.52
CA ASP A 118 5.21 0.56 -3.24
C ASP A 118 3.68 0.69 -3.20
N ALA A 119 3.17 1.69 -2.52
CA ALA A 119 1.73 1.96 -2.45
C ALA A 119 1.13 2.32 -3.82
N LEU A 120 1.82 3.13 -4.59
CA LEU A 120 1.40 3.49 -5.95
C LEU A 120 1.42 2.28 -6.88
N ALA A 121 2.42 1.40 -6.76
CA ALA A 121 2.50 0.15 -7.52
C ALA A 121 1.33 -0.80 -7.19
N LEU A 122 0.96 -0.92 -5.92
CA LEU A 122 -0.22 -1.66 -5.49
C LEU A 122 -1.49 -1.09 -6.12
N ALA A 123 -1.67 0.21 -6.06
CA ALA A 123 -2.85 0.88 -6.62
C ALA A 123 -2.94 0.68 -8.14
N LEU A 124 -1.84 0.82 -8.86
CA LEU A 124 -1.77 0.58 -10.30
C LEU A 124 -2.13 -0.86 -10.66
N THR A 125 -1.60 -1.84 -9.91
CA THR A 125 -1.88 -3.25 -10.13
C THR A 125 -3.35 -3.57 -9.87
N GLY A 126 -3.92 -3.05 -8.78
CA GLY A 126 -5.34 -3.19 -8.46
C GLY A 126 -6.23 -2.58 -9.53
N PHE A 127 -5.88 -1.38 -10.00
CA PHE A 127 -6.58 -0.71 -11.10
C PHE A 127 -6.57 -1.56 -12.38
N SER A 128 -5.43 -2.15 -12.73
CA SER A 128 -5.30 -3.03 -13.88
C SER A 128 -6.18 -4.28 -13.75
N ARG A 129 -6.24 -4.87 -12.55
CA ARG A 129 -7.07 -6.03 -12.29
C ARG A 129 -8.57 -5.76 -12.40
N LEU A 130 -8.99 -4.53 -12.12
CA LEU A 130 -10.37 -4.10 -12.28
C LEU A 130 -10.72 -3.69 -13.73
N GLY A 131 -9.82 -3.97 -14.67
CA GLY A 131 -10.02 -3.67 -16.09
C GLY A 131 -9.44 -2.34 -16.56
N GLY A 132 -8.72 -1.61 -15.70
CA GLY A 132 -8.00 -0.41 -16.09
C GLY A 132 -6.78 -0.74 -16.98
N ARG A 133 -6.33 0.24 -17.76
CA ARG A 133 -5.15 0.07 -18.61
C ARG A 133 -3.97 0.84 -18.02
N LEU A 134 -2.86 0.14 -17.86
CA LEU A 134 -1.56 0.73 -17.55
C LEU A 134 -0.89 1.06 -18.90
N ALA A 135 -1.03 2.25 -19.34
CA ALA A 135 -0.55 2.62 -20.66
C ALA A 135 0.89 3.06 -20.66
#